data_b803e051fba07a71208736515358130b
#
_entry.id   b803e051fba07a71208736515358130b
#
_cell.length_a   1.000
_cell.length_b   1.000
_cell.length_c   1.000
_cell.angle_alpha   90.00
_cell.angle_beta   90.00
_cell.angle_gamma   90.00
#
_symmetry.space_group_name_H-M   'P 1'
#
loop_
_entity.id
_entity.type
_entity.pdbx_description
1 polymer ?
#
loop_
_entity_poly.entity_id
_entity_poly.type
_entity_poly.pdbx_seq_one_letter_code
_entity_poly.pdbx_strand_id
1 'polypeptide(L)'
;MISHTTVFQRLQARLPLHRREWSSDLDAVSRPQAAVLVALSDSPQPEVLLGRRAMHLPLHPGEVAFPGGKREGEDHSPWATAIREAVEEVGLDAQLVSPLGELPPLVTRTGFEVYPCIARVPDRLALVVDPGEFDSLFQLQLDTFADPALFRLEAMSDGERTRMVPHYQIEDDNIWGVTAAVLVQLANVAYDAGLDLQRDWKLTP
;
A
#
# COMPACT_ATOMS: atom_id res chain seq x y z
N MET A 1 -14.06 -31.48 10.51
CA MET A 1 -12.85 -30.64 10.54
C MET A 1 -13.17 -29.39 9.73
N ILE A 2 -13.35 -28.26 10.40
CA ILE A 2 -13.54 -26.96 9.72
C ILE A 2 -12.16 -26.58 9.20
N SER A 3 -12.00 -26.61 7.88
CA SER A 3 -10.77 -26.14 7.23
C SER A 3 -10.68 -24.62 7.46
N HIS A 4 -9.81 -24.19 8.38
CA HIS A 4 -9.52 -22.76 8.53
C HIS A 4 -8.74 -22.32 7.29
N THR A 5 -9.43 -21.61 6.40
CA THR A 5 -8.78 -20.97 5.24
C THR A 5 -7.75 -19.98 5.74
N THR A 6 -6.49 -20.14 5.34
CA THR A 6 -5.41 -19.22 5.74
C THR A 6 -5.60 -17.83 5.10
N VAL A 7 -4.98 -16.80 5.67
CA VAL A 7 -4.98 -15.44 5.10
C VAL A 7 -4.52 -15.47 3.64
N PHE A 8 -3.43 -16.18 3.35
CA PHE A 8 -2.91 -16.29 1.98
C PHE A 8 -3.87 -16.98 1.00
N GLN A 9 -4.58 -18.03 1.45
CA GLN A 9 -5.62 -18.66 0.62
C GLN A 9 -6.77 -17.70 0.31
N ARG A 10 -7.16 -16.87 1.27
CA ARG A 10 -8.19 -15.83 1.05
C ARG A 10 -7.70 -14.77 0.07
N LEU A 11 -6.48 -14.26 0.24
CA LEU A 11 -5.88 -13.29 -0.65
C LEU A 11 -5.80 -13.83 -2.07
N GLN A 12 -5.27 -15.04 -2.26
CA GLN A 12 -5.17 -15.68 -3.57
C GLN A 12 -6.54 -15.91 -4.24
N ALA A 13 -7.58 -16.22 -3.47
CA ALA A 13 -8.92 -16.45 -4.00
C ALA A 13 -9.65 -15.14 -4.38
N ARG A 14 -9.32 -14.02 -3.73
CA ARG A 14 -10.07 -12.76 -3.83
C ARG A 14 -9.34 -11.66 -4.59
N LEU A 15 -8.01 -11.72 -4.63
CA LEU A 15 -7.21 -10.75 -5.37
C LEU A 15 -7.05 -11.22 -6.81
N PRO A 16 -7.41 -10.38 -7.78
CA PRO A 16 -7.13 -10.69 -9.17
C PRO A 16 -5.61 -10.63 -9.40
N LEU A 17 -5.06 -11.69 -9.97
CA LEU A 17 -3.73 -11.67 -10.58
C LEU A 17 -3.83 -10.96 -11.92
N HIS A 18 -4.04 -9.66 -11.89
CA HIS A 18 -3.95 -8.87 -13.10
C HIS A 18 -2.49 -8.76 -13.52
N ARG A 19 -2.17 -9.28 -14.67
CA ARG A 19 -0.98 -8.86 -15.41
C ARG A 19 -1.35 -7.62 -16.20
N ARG A 20 -1.58 -6.53 -15.48
CA ARG A 20 -1.85 -5.26 -16.12
C ARG A 20 -0.56 -4.81 -16.81
N GLU A 21 -0.63 -4.72 -18.12
CA GLU A 21 0.44 -4.07 -18.89
C GLU A 21 0.09 -2.59 -19.02
N TRP A 22 1.06 -1.75 -18.78
CA TRP A 22 0.94 -0.32 -19.03
C TRP A 22 1.29 0.00 -20.48
N SER A 23 0.61 0.99 -21.06
CA SER A 23 0.98 1.51 -22.38
C SER A 23 2.43 1.99 -22.35
N SER A 24 3.20 1.72 -23.41
CA SER A 24 4.55 2.27 -23.56
C SER A 24 4.53 3.80 -23.79
N ASP A 25 3.39 4.36 -24.18
CA ASP A 25 3.19 5.79 -24.39
C ASP A 25 2.72 6.43 -23.08
N LEU A 26 3.63 7.13 -22.39
CA LEU A 26 3.36 7.86 -21.17
C LEU A 26 2.43 9.05 -21.39
N ASP A 27 2.44 9.65 -22.59
CA ASP A 27 1.62 10.81 -22.93
C ASP A 27 0.14 10.41 -23.17
N ALA A 28 -0.12 9.13 -23.46
CA ALA A 28 -1.46 8.60 -23.63
C ALA A 28 -2.17 8.32 -22.30
N VAL A 29 -1.49 8.46 -21.14
CA VAL A 29 -2.06 8.13 -19.84
C VAL A 29 -2.79 9.35 -19.27
N SER A 30 -4.05 9.17 -18.93
CA SER A 30 -4.90 10.25 -18.42
C SER A 30 -4.48 10.79 -17.03
N ARG A 31 -3.69 10.02 -16.27
CA ARG A 31 -3.19 10.35 -14.93
C ARG A 31 -1.77 9.83 -14.75
N PRO A 32 -0.90 10.54 -14.02
CA PRO A 32 0.39 10.00 -13.64
C PRO A 32 0.19 8.73 -12.79
N GLN A 33 0.97 7.70 -13.09
CA GLN A 33 0.88 6.39 -12.47
C GLN A 33 1.98 6.18 -11.43
N ALA A 34 1.64 5.44 -10.37
CA ALA A 34 2.56 5.01 -9.34
C ALA A 34 2.17 3.60 -8.88
N ALA A 35 3.09 2.87 -8.28
CA ALA A 35 2.79 1.58 -7.68
C ALA A 35 3.51 1.43 -6.34
N VAL A 36 2.91 0.66 -5.45
CA VAL A 36 3.49 0.34 -4.14
C VAL A 36 3.53 -1.16 -3.92
N LEU A 37 4.58 -1.66 -3.29
CA LEU A 37 4.71 -3.05 -2.91
C LEU A 37 4.20 -3.25 -1.48
N VAL A 38 3.13 -4.02 -1.34
CA VAL A 38 2.60 -4.45 -0.05
C VAL A 38 3.17 -5.84 0.23
N ALA A 39 4.34 -5.88 0.85
CA ALA A 39 5.05 -7.11 1.15
C ALA A 39 4.55 -7.71 2.47
N LEU A 40 4.05 -8.95 2.42
CA LEU A 40 3.54 -9.70 3.57
C LEU A 40 4.48 -10.85 3.89
N SER A 41 4.90 -10.96 5.15
CA SER A 41 5.76 -12.06 5.61
C SER A 41 5.07 -13.42 5.46
N ASP A 42 5.80 -14.46 5.04
CA ASP A 42 5.30 -15.83 4.89
C ASP A 42 5.16 -16.52 6.26
N SER A 43 4.20 -16.05 7.03
CA SER A 43 3.91 -16.46 8.41
C SER A 43 2.43 -16.81 8.55
N PRO A 44 2.03 -17.67 9.50
CA PRO A 44 0.63 -17.89 9.86
C PRO A 44 -0.11 -16.62 10.29
N GLN A 45 0.62 -15.67 10.86
CA GLN A 45 0.19 -14.31 11.18
C GLN A 45 1.08 -13.35 10.40
N PRO A 46 0.72 -13.06 9.12
CA PRO A 46 1.59 -12.26 8.27
C PRO A 46 1.71 -10.83 8.78
N GLU A 47 2.91 -10.32 8.69
CA GLU A 47 3.24 -8.92 8.96
C GLU A 47 3.41 -8.16 7.66
N VAL A 48 2.99 -6.91 7.65
CA VAL A 48 3.15 -6.01 6.52
C VAL A 48 4.37 -5.12 6.71
N LEU A 49 5.24 -5.07 5.70
CA LEU A 49 6.42 -4.20 5.67
C LEU A 49 6.01 -2.76 5.40
N LEU A 50 6.46 -1.85 6.26
CA LEU A 50 6.23 -0.42 6.18
C LEU A 50 7.55 0.32 6.43
N GLY A 51 7.67 1.52 5.88
CA GLY A 51 8.78 2.42 6.12
C GLY A 51 8.32 3.77 6.67
N ARG A 52 9.14 4.38 7.52
CA ARG A 52 8.98 5.79 7.91
C ARG A 52 9.81 6.63 6.96
N ARG A 53 9.15 7.48 6.19
CA ARG A 53 9.80 8.35 5.22
C ARG A 53 10.79 9.29 5.90
N ALA A 54 11.92 9.51 5.23
CA ALA A 54 13.00 10.33 5.79
C ALA A 54 12.53 11.78 6.05
N MET A 55 12.91 12.31 7.21
CA MET A 55 12.48 13.63 7.67
C MET A 55 12.96 14.79 6.80
N HIS A 56 14.01 14.59 6.01
CA HIS A 56 14.55 15.62 5.11
C HIS A 56 13.84 15.68 3.74
N LEU A 57 12.93 14.75 3.46
CA LEU A 57 12.21 14.74 2.19
C LEU A 57 11.29 15.96 2.05
N PRO A 58 11.20 16.55 0.85
CA PRO A 58 10.36 17.72 0.59
C PRO A 58 8.86 17.40 0.63
N LEU A 59 8.49 16.14 0.45
CA LEU A 59 7.11 15.68 0.43
C LEU A 59 6.93 14.52 1.42
N HIS A 60 5.90 14.62 2.26
CA HIS A 60 5.52 13.56 3.19
C HIS A 60 6.63 13.12 4.17
N PRO A 61 7.42 14.06 4.77
CA PRO A 61 8.46 13.70 5.71
C PRO A 61 7.88 13.02 6.95
N GLY A 62 8.52 11.93 7.40
CA GLY A 62 8.13 11.17 8.59
C GLY A 62 6.82 10.36 8.46
N GLU A 63 6.12 10.43 7.32
CA GLU A 63 4.91 9.64 7.12
C GLU A 63 5.24 8.15 6.93
N VAL A 64 4.31 7.30 7.35
CA VAL A 64 4.41 5.86 7.13
C VAL A 64 3.92 5.51 5.73
N ALA A 65 4.73 4.79 4.98
CA ALA A 65 4.45 4.41 3.61
C ALA A 65 4.90 2.98 3.31
N PHE A 66 4.35 2.42 2.24
CA PHE A 66 4.91 1.25 1.57
C PHE A 66 6.10 1.66 0.71
N PRO A 67 7.07 0.76 0.46
CA PRO A 67 8.01 0.93 -0.63
C PRO A 67 7.26 1.10 -1.95
N GLY A 68 7.66 2.10 -2.75
CA GLY A 68 6.98 2.36 -4.00
C GLY A 68 7.11 3.79 -4.47
N GLY A 69 6.83 4.00 -5.74
CA GLY A 69 7.02 5.30 -6.37
C GLY A 69 6.34 5.45 -7.71
N LYS A 70 6.83 6.41 -8.47
CA LYS A 70 6.27 6.76 -9.78
C LYS A 70 6.70 5.76 -10.83
N ARG A 71 5.81 5.52 -11.78
CA ARG A 71 6.14 4.81 -12.99
C ARG A 71 7.24 5.54 -13.77
N GLU A 72 8.24 4.80 -14.21
CA GLU A 72 9.25 5.23 -15.16
C GLU A 72 8.99 4.68 -16.57
N GLY A 73 9.71 5.21 -17.57
CA GLY A 73 9.47 4.86 -18.98
C GLY A 73 9.67 3.38 -19.31
N GLU A 74 10.53 2.70 -18.58
CA GLU A 74 10.84 1.28 -18.75
C GLU A 74 9.91 0.35 -17.96
N ASP A 75 9.08 0.91 -17.08
CA ASP A 75 8.13 0.12 -16.28
C ASP A 75 6.93 -0.29 -17.14
N HIS A 76 6.83 -1.57 -17.43
CA HIS A 76 5.75 -2.12 -18.28
C HIS A 76 4.51 -2.52 -17.50
N SER A 77 4.55 -2.46 -16.18
CA SER A 77 3.42 -2.87 -15.32
C SER A 77 3.53 -2.25 -13.93
N PRO A 78 2.42 -2.22 -13.14
CA PRO A 78 2.49 -1.85 -11.72
C PRO A 78 3.52 -2.66 -10.94
N TRP A 79 3.64 -3.95 -11.23
CA TRP A 79 4.60 -4.84 -10.60
C TRP A 79 6.05 -4.44 -10.90
N ALA A 80 6.33 -4.03 -12.13
CA ALA A 80 7.68 -3.58 -12.49
C ALA A 80 8.09 -2.37 -11.64
N THR A 81 7.23 -1.36 -11.55
CA THR A 81 7.47 -0.18 -10.70
C THR A 81 7.59 -0.57 -9.22
N ALA A 82 6.62 -1.31 -8.68
CA ALA A 82 6.60 -1.64 -7.25
C ALA A 82 7.84 -2.45 -6.82
N ILE A 83 8.30 -3.39 -7.65
CA ILE A 83 9.49 -4.19 -7.36
C ILE A 83 10.75 -3.36 -7.52
N ARG A 84 10.90 -2.56 -8.59
CA ARG A 84 12.05 -1.67 -8.81
C ARG A 84 12.25 -0.74 -7.62
N GLU A 85 11.20 -0.04 -7.21
CA GLU A 85 11.23 0.88 -6.06
C GLU A 85 11.58 0.15 -4.75
N ALA A 86 11.01 -1.03 -4.51
CA ALA A 86 11.36 -1.81 -3.31
C ALA A 86 12.82 -2.30 -3.32
N VAL A 87 13.40 -2.60 -4.47
CA VAL A 87 14.84 -2.91 -4.59
C VAL A 87 15.67 -1.66 -4.27
N GLU A 88 15.32 -0.51 -4.82
CA GLU A 88 16.04 0.75 -4.67
C GLU A 88 15.94 1.30 -3.24
N GLU A 89 14.73 1.39 -2.68
CA GLU A 89 14.46 2.04 -1.40
C GLU A 89 14.80 1.19 -0.16
N VAL A 90 14.59 -0.14 -0.26
CA VAL A 90 14.72 -1.02 0.92
C VAL A 90 15.63 -2.24 0.68
N GLY A 91 16.26 -2.35 -0.48
CA GLY A 91 17.19 -3.44 -0.79
C GLY A 91 16.51 -4.81 -0.87
N LEU A 92 15.22 -4.87 -1.17
CA LEU A 92 14.50 -6.13 -1.29
C LEU A 92 14.96 -6.90 -2.54
N ASP A 93 15.38 -8.16 -2.35
CA ASP A 93 15.68 -9.02 -3.49
C ASP A 93 14.40 -9.36 -4.25
N ALA A 94 14.31 -8.91 -5.51
CA ALA A 94 13.16 -9.15 -6.39
C ALA A 94 12.81 -10.64 -6.56
N GLN A 95 13.79 -11.53 -6.43
CA GLN A 95 13.58 -12.98 -6.55
C GLN A 95 12.79 -13.57 -5.36
N LEU A 96 12.75 -12.85 -4.24
CA LEU A 96 12.01 -13.26 -3.04
C LEU A 96 10.54 -12.85 -3.09
N VAL A 97 10.15 -12.04 -4.08
CA VAL A 97 8.79 -11.52 -4.20
C VAL A 97 7.89 -12.52 -4.91
N SER A 98 6.89 -13.04 -4.20
CA SER A 98 5.86 -13.95 -4.74
C SER A 98 4.53 -13.20 -4.88
N PRO A 99 4.10 -12.81 -6.08
CA PRO A 99 2.86 -12.07 -6.29
C PRO A 99 1.62 -12.82 -5.81
N LEU A 100 0.73 -12.13 -5.10
CA LEU A 100 -0.57 -12.63 -4.66
C LEU A 100 -1.72 -12.01 -5.47
N GLY A 101 -1.56 -10.77 -5.93
CA GLY A 101 -2.54 -10.05 -6.71
C GLY A 101 -2.50 -8.54 -6.48
N GLU A 102 -3.43 -7.82 -7.08
CA GLU A 102 -3.53 -6.36 -6.99
C GLU A 102 -4.83 -5.95 -6.30
N LEU A 103 -4.77 -4.90 -5.48
CA LEU A 103 -5.96 -4.20 -5.02
C LEU A 103 -6.43 -3.18 -6.08
N PRO A 104 -7.70 -2.75 -6.03
CA PRO A 104 -8.17 -1.66 -6.89
C PRO A 104 -7.29 -0.42 -6.72
N PRO A 105 -6.93 0.26 -7.82
CA PRO A 105 -6.09 1.45 -7.76
C PRO A 105 -6.79 2.59 -7.02
N LEU A 106 -5.98 3.47 -6.46
CA LEU A 106 -6.39 4.62 -5.67
C LEU A 106 -5.96 5.91 -6.36
N VAL A 107 -6.88 6.87 -6.50
CA VAL A 107 -6.53 8.20 -6.98
C VAL A 107 -6.19 9.10 -5.80
N THR A 108 -4.97 9.66 -5.80
CA THR A 108 -4.51 10.60 -4.77
C THR A 108 -5.08 12.01 -4.98
N ARG A 109 -4.93 12.87 -3.97
CA ARG A 109 -5.26 14.30 -4.11
C ARG A 109 -4.43 14.99 -5.19
N THR A 110 -3.19 14.57 -5.38
CA THR A 110 -2.27 15.11 -6.39
C THR A 110 -2.50 14.54 -7.80
N GLY A 111 -3.53 13.71 -7.96
CA GLY A 111 -3.94 13.17 -9.27
C GLY A 111 -3.25 11.87 -9.67
N PHE A 112 -2.32 11.36 -8.87
CA PHE A 112 -1.69 10.06 -9.15
C PHE A 112 -2.70 8.91 -9.02
N GLU A 113 -2.62 7.96 -9.93
CA GLU A 113 -3.26 6.67 -9.82
C GLU A 113 -2.26 5.67 -9.27
N VAL A 114 -2.48 5.22 -8.01
CA VAL A 114 -1.57 4.35 -7.27
C VAL A 114 -2.09 2.91 -7.30
N TYR A 115 -1.25 1.98 -7.71
CA TYR A 115 -1.54 0.55 -7.84
C TYR A 115 -0.89 -0.24 -6.71
N PRO A 116 -1.67 -0.78 -5.76
CA PRO A 116 -1.14 -1.63 -4.70
C PRO A 116 -0.91 -3.06 -5.20
N CYS A 117 0.34 -3.51 -5.20
CA CYS A 117 0.78 -4.85 -5.55
C CYS A 117 1.02 -5.66 -4.28
N ILE A 118 0.20 -6.68 -4.04
CA ILE A 118 0.25 -7.51 -2.83
C ILE A 118 1.13 -8.72 -3.09
N ALA A 119 2.18 -8.88 -2.29
CA ALA A 119 3.13 -9.98 -2.45
C ALA A 119 3.39 -10.71 -1.13
N ARG A 120 3.73 -11.99 -1.24
CA ARG A 120 4.30 -12.76 -0.16
C ARG A 120 5.83 -12.73 -0.28
N VAL A 121 6.51 -12.53 0.85
CA VAL A 121 7.97 -12.53 0.97
C VAL A 121 8.38 -13.43 2.13
N PRO A 122 9.63 -13.91 2.19
CA PRO A 122 10.12 -14.68 3.34
C PRO A 122 9.89 -13.92 4.67
N ASP A 123 9.63 -14.67 5.73
CA ASP A 123 9.41 -14.14 7.08
C ASP A 123 10.59 -13.29 7.60
N ARG A 124 11.80 -13.62 7.14
CA ARG A 124 13.01 -12.87 7.47
C ARG A 124 13.66 -12.35 6.19
N LEU A 125 13.80 -11.03 6.14
CA LEU A 125 14.41 -10.32 5.03
C LEU A 125 15.70 -9.63 5.48
N ALA A 126 16.73 -9.69 4.64
CA ALA A 126 17.94 -8.88 4.81
C ALA A 126 17.74 -7.58 4.01
N LEU A 127 17.08 -6.60 4.64
CA LEU A 127 16.78 -5.31 4.01
C LEU A 127 17.91 -4.31 4.28
N VAL A 128 18.14 -3.43 3.30
CA VAL A 128 19.07 -2.32 3.39
C VAL A 128 18.33 -1.04 3.01
N VAL A 129 18.06 -0.22 4.00
CA VAL A 129 17.32 1.03 3.83
C VAL A 129 18.16 2.04 3.06
N ASP A 130 17.58 2.66 2.03
CA ASP A 130 18.14 3.89 1.47
C ASP A 130 17.77 5.07 2.39
N PRO A 131 18.74 5.71 3.07
CA PRO A 131 18.47 6.84 3.94
C PRO A 131 17.97 8.08 3.17
N GLY A 132 18.06 8.07 1.83
CA GLY A 132 17.47 9.09 0.98
C GLY A 132 15.94 9.02 0.95
N GLU A 133 15.35 7.85 1.25
CA GLU A 133 13.90 7.62 1.14
C GLU A 133 13.26 7.30 2.50
N PHE A 134 13.89 6.47 3.32
CA PHE A 134 13.34 6.07 4.62
C PHE A 134 14.36 6.24 5.76
N ASP A 135 13.88 6.69 6.91
CA ASP A 135 14.68 6.72 8.16
C ASP A 135 14.70 5.34 8.83
N SER A 136 13.63 4.56 8.70
CA SER A 136 13.51 3.22 9.28
C SER A 136 12.48 2.36 8.58
N LEU A 137 12.64 1.04 8.72
CA LEU A 137 11.65 0.03 8.33
C LEU A 137 11.13 -0.68 9.58
N PHE A 138 9.88 -1.08 9.53
CA PHE A 138 9.23 -1.88 10.58
C PHE A 138 8.14 -2.76 9.97
N GLN A 139 7.68 -3.72 10.76
CA GLN A 139 6.60 -4.61 10.35
C GLN A 139 5.49 -4.56 11.40
N LEU A 140 4.24 -4.60 10.93
CA LEU A 140 3.05 -4.67 11.78
C LEU A 140 2.21 -5.87 11.37
N GLN A 141 1.63 -6.55 12.35
CA GLN A 141 0.71 -7.65 12.06
C GLN A 141 -0.46 -7.18 11.21
N LEU A 142 -0.76 -7.91 10.16
CA LEU A 142 -1.79 -7.53 9.20
C LEU A 142 -3.19 -7.46 9.84
N ASP A 143 -3.48 -8.33 10.82
CA ASP A 143 -4.76 -8.36 11.54
C ASP A 143 -5.00 -7.14 12.41
N THR A 144 -3.96 -6.41 12.81
CA THR A 144 -4.06 -5.11 13.48
C THR A 144 -4.94 -4.13 12.69
N PHE A 145 -4.85 -4.18 11.36
CA PHE A 145 -5.63 -3.30 10.49
C PHE A 145 -7.09 -3.74 10.29
N ALA A 146 -7.47 -4.88 10.83
CA ALA A 146 -8.86 -5.32 10.86
C ALA A 146 -9.62 -4.84 12.12
N ASP A 147 -8.91 -4.28 13.11
CA ASP A 147 -9.51 -3.75 14.33
C ASP A 147 -10.17 -2.37 14.06
N PRO A 148 -11.50 -2.27 14.13
CA PRO A 148 -12.20 -1.01 13.93
C PRO A 148 -11.91 0.03 15.02
N ALA A 149 -11.38 -0.35 16.18
CA ALA A 149 -11.03 0.58 17.25
C ALA A 149 -9.78 1.42 16.90
N LEU A 150 -8.92 0.93 16.03
CA LEU A 150 -7.72 1.63 15.55
C LEU A 150 -7.98 2.50 14.32
N PHE A 151 -9.11 2.27 13.66
CA PHE A 151 -9.49 2.92 12.42
C PHE A 151 -10.40 4.12 12.65
N ARG A 152 -10.14 5.23 11.96
CA ARG A 152 -11.04 6.38 11.92
C ARG A 152 -11.02 7.07 10.56
N LEU A 153 -12.08 7.80 10.28
CA LEU A 153 -12.16 8.70 9.13
C LEU A 153 -12.13 10.13 9.61
N GLU A 154 -11.26 10.95 9.03
CA GLU A 154 -11.21 12.39 9.30
C GLU A 154 -11.62 13.18 8.07
N ALA A 155 -12.45 14.18 8.26
CA ALA A 155 -12.85 15.09 7.19
C ALA A 155 -11.70 16.04 6.87
N MET A 156 -11.23 16.03 5.63
CA MET A 156 -10.21 16.95 5.13
C MET A 156 -10.79 17.78 3.98
N SER A 157 -10.63 19.10 4.07
CA SER A 157 -11.08 20.04 3.04
C SER A 157 -9.88 20.71 2.37
N ASP A 158 -9.99 20.91 1.06
CA ASP A 158 -9.06 21.75 0.28
C ASP A 158 -9.63 23.17 0.01
N GLY A 159 -10.78 23.51 0.66
CA GLY A 159 -11.48 24.77 0.47
C GLY A 159 -12.66 24.67 -0.49
N GLU A 160 -12.62 23.77 -1.46
CA GLU A 160 -13.70 23.53 -2.43
C GLU A 160 -14.42 22.21 -2.19
N ARG A 161 -13.70 21.21 -1.72
CA ARG A 161 -14.21 19.84 -1.54
C ARG A 161 -13.79 19.27 -0.20
N THR A 162 -14.70 18.54 0.42
CA THR A 162 -14.41 17.77 1.64
C THR A 162 -14.43 16.29 1.31
N ARG A 163 -13.42 15.57 1.78
CA ARG A 163 -13.33 14.11 1.67
C ARG A 163 -13.06 13.49 3.02
N MET A 164 -13.49 12.27 3.21
CA MET A 164 -13.09 11.47 4.35
C MET A 164 -11.74 10.79 4.05
N VAL A 165 -10.80 10.95 4.94
CA VAL A 165 -9.44 10.39 4.84
C VAL A 165 -9.28 9.34 5.91
N PRO A 166 -8.85 8.11 5.56
CA PRO A 166 -8.64 7.05 6.52
C PRO A 166 -7.37 7.26 7.32
N HIS A 167 -7.44 6.92 8.60
CA HIS A 167 -6.36 6.94 9.57
C HIS A 167 -6.37 5.69 10.43
N TYR A 168 -5.18 5.20 10.74
CA TYR A 168 -4.94 4.24 11.82
C TYR A 168 -4.02 4.88 12.84
N GLN A 169 -4.42 4.82 14.13
CA GLN A 169 -3.56 5.22 15.23
C GLN A 169 -2.98 3.95 15.86
N ILE A 170 -1.68 3.74 15.69
CA ILE A 170 -0.97 2.58 16.23
C ILE A 170 0.18 3.12 17.07
N GLU A 171 0.07 3.03 18.39
CA GLU A 171 1.00 3.66 19.32
C GLU A 171 1.18 5.16 18.99
N ASP A 172 2.40 5.59 18.71
CA ASP A 172 2.74 6.98 18.36
C ASP A 172 2.58 7.26 16.84
N ASP A 173 2.28 6.23 16.03
CA ASP A 173 2.17 6.36 14.60
C ASP A 173 0.74 6.66 14.15
N ASN A 174 0.59 7.71 13.35
CA ASN A 174 -0.61 7.98 12.59
C ASN A 174 -0.39 7.58 11.13
N ILE A 175 -0.87 6.39 10.76
CA ILE A 175 -0.83 5.91 9.37
C ILE A 175 -2.09 6.42 8.68
N TRP A 176 -1.95 7.20 7.61
CA TRP A 176 -3.09 7.88 7.00
C TRP A 176 -3.03 7.93 5.47
N GLY A 177 -4.08 8.46 4.87
CA GLY A 177 -4.15 8.72 3.44
C GLY A 177 -4.13 7.46 2.59
N VAL A 178 -3.26 7.43 1.57
CA VAL A 178 -3.15 6.30 0.63
C VAL A 178 -2.71 5.03 1.34
N THR A 179 -1.72 5.12 2.23
CA THR A 179 -1.24 3.95 2.99
C THR A 179 -2.37 3.32 3.81
N ALA A 180 -3.10 4.12 4.57
CA ALA A 180 -4.24 3.64 5.34
C ALA A 180 -5.35 3.08 4.44
N ALA A 181 -5.63 3.72 3.30
CA ALA A 181 -6.65 3.24 2.37
C ALA A 181 -6.32 1.87 1.76
N VAL A 182 -5.04 1.61 1.46
CA VAL A 182 -4.56 0.30 1.01
C VAL A 182 -4.72 -0.74 2.12
N LEU A 183 -4.32 -0.40 3.36
CA LEU A 183 -4.46 -1.28 4.53
C LEU A 183 -5.92 -1.65 4.82
N VAL A 184 -6.84 -0.70 4.74
CA VAL A 184 -8.29 -0.95 4.87
C VAL A 184 -8.78 -1.93 3.80
N GLN A 185 -8.42 -1.70 2.53
CA GLN A 185 -8.82 -2.63 1.46
C GLN A 185 -8.27 -4.03 1.69
N LEU A 186 -7.00 -4.12 2.08
CA LEU A 186 -6.34 -5.39 2.36
C LEU A 186 -6.97 -6.10 3.56
N ALA A 187 -7.26 -5.40 4.66
CA ALA A 187 -7.95 -5.95 5.83
C ALA A 187 -9.36 -6.48 5.48
N ASN A 188 -10.10 -5.74 4.65
CA ASN A 188 -11.41 -6.20 4.16
C ASN A 188 -11.29 -7.48 3.34
N VAL A 189 -10.28 -7.61 2.47
CA VAL A 189 -10.05 -8.80 1.65
C VAL A 189 -9.57 -9.98 2.50
N ALA A 190 -8.64 -9.74 3.43
CA ALA A 190 -8.00 -10.78 4.23
C ALA A 190 -8.88 -11.32 5.37
N TYR A 191 -9.65 -10.44 6.03
CA TYR A 191 -10.34 -10.73 7.30
C TYR A 191 -11.84 -10.47 7.28
N ASP A 192 -12.41 -9.99 6.16
CA ASP A 192 -13.81 -9.52 6.09
C ASP A 192 -14.09 -8.41 7.14
N ALA A 193 -13.15 -7.49 7.35
CA ALA A 193 -13.20 -6.49 8.41
C ALA A 193 -14.38 -5.52 8.29
N GLY A 194 -14.94 -5.34 7.09
CA GLY A 194 -16.12 -4.50 6.88
C GLY A 194 -15.89 -3.01 7.09
N LEU A 195 -14.65 -2.54 7.01
CA LEU A 195 -14.29 -1.14 7.18
C LEU A 195 -14.71 -0.34 5.94
N ASP A 196 -15.42 0.77 6.14
CA ASP A 196 -15.89 1.64 5.07
C ASP A 196 -14.95 2.83 4.88
N LEU A 197 -14.48 3.04 3.66
CA LEU A 197 -13.61 4.16 3.29
C LEU A 197 -14.37 5.45 3.00
N GLN A 198 -15.68 5.42 2.80
CA GLN A 198 -16.54 6.57 2.47
C GLN A 198 -15.92 7.48 1.39
N ARG A 199 -15.49 6.90 0.29
CA ARG A 199 -14.68 7.58 -0.75
C ARG A 199 -15.39 8.67 -1.54
N ASP A 200 -16.68 8.88 -1.31
CA ASP A 200 -17.46 9.86 -2.05
C ASP A 200 -17.06 11.29 -1.68
N TRP A 201 -16.65 12.04 -2.69
CA TRP A 201 -16.42 13.47 -2.55
C TRP A 201 -17.76 14.18 -2.28
N LYS A 202 -17.80 14.94 -1.20
CA LYS A 202 -18.91 15.85 -0.94
C LYS A 202 -18.44 17.26 -1.22
N LEU A 203 -19.28 18.06 -1.89
CA LEU A 203 -19.05 19.50 -1.99
C LEU A 203 -19.09 20.09 -0.57
N THR A 204 -18.16 20.97 -0.28
CA THR A 204 -18.19 21.72 0.98
C THR A 204 -19.44 22.58 0.99
N PRO A 205 -20.27 22.58 2.06
CA PRO A 205 -21.49 23.36 2.13
C PRO A 205 -21.22 24.86 2.10
#